data_e1106d37ba18ce42959c5664f68078d4
#
_entry.id   e1106d37ba18ce42959c5664f68078d4
#
_cell.length_a   1.000
_cell.length_b   1.000
_cell.length_c   1.000
_cell.angle_alpha   90.00
_cell.angle_beta   90.00
_cell.angle_gamma   90.00
#
_symmetry.space_group_name_H-M   'P 1'
#
loop_
_entity.id
_entity.type
_entity.pdbx_description
1 polymer ?
#
loop_
_entity_poly.entity_id
_entity_poly.type
_entity_poly.pdbx_seq_one_letter_code
_entity_poly.pdbx_strand_id
1 'polypeptide(L)' 'MELKQNECRIYYKVRGRFLKFEKELKQLFKDNGFKIWASGFDLTNGVRDLCFEKIREK' A
#
# COMPACT_ATOMS: atom_id res chain seq x y z
N MET A 1 5.39 -14.80 -4.41
CA MET A 1 5.99 -13.54 -4.84
C MET A 1 7.00 -13.06 -3.83
N GLU A 2 8.16 -12.67 -4.31
CA GLU A 2 9.22 -12.20 -3.45
C GLU A 2 9.17 -10.70 -3.27
N LEU A 3 9.34 -10.26 -2.05
CA LEU A 3 9.43 -8.84 -1.77
C LEU A 3 10.89 -8.42 -1.69
N LYS A 4 11.15 -7.22 -2.16
CA LYS A 4 12.48 -6.65 -1.99
C LYS A 4 12.66 -6.26 -0.54
N GLN A 5 13.90 -6.12 -0.12
CA GLN A 5 14.19 -5.64 1.20
C GLN A 5 13.60 -4.25 1.37
N ASN A 6 12.96 -4.00 2.51
CA ASN A 6 12.34 -2.70 2.82
C ASN A 6 11.10 -2.42 2.00
N GLU A 7 10.50 -3.45 1.44
CA GLU A 7 9.27 -3.30 0.68
C GLU A 7 8.10 -3.87 1.46
N CYS A 8 6.97 -3.16 1.43
CA CYS A 8 5.76 -3.63 2.07
C CYS A 8 4.61 -3.54 1.08
N ARG A 9 3.86 -4.61 0.96
CA ARG A 9 2.71 -4.64 0.06
C ARG A 9 1.47 -5.01 0.84
N ILE A 10 0.37 -4.34 0.49
CA ILE A 10 -0.90 -4.56 1.14
C ILE A 10 -1.92 -4.91 0.07
N TYR A 11 -2.61 -6.02 0.27
CA TYR A 11 -3.68 -6.44 -0.63
C TYR A 11 -4.96 -6.56 0.17
N TYR A 12 -6.06 -6.11 -0.41
CA TYR A 12 -7.35 -6.35 0.20
C TYR A 12 -8.44 -6.33 -0.86
N LYS A 13 -9.52 -7.01 -0.57
CA LYS A 13 -10.64 -7.12 -1.50
C LYS A 13 -11.73 -6.17 -1.09
N VAL A 14 -12.18 -5.34 -2.03
CA VAL A 14 -13.24 -4.39 -1.75
C VAL A 14 -14.13 -4.26 -2.96
N ARG A 15 -15.28 -3.69 -2.74
CA ARG A 15 -16.18 -3.35 -3.80
C ARG A 15 -15.97 -1.91 -4.16
N GLY A 16 -14.92 -1.47 -4.51
CA GLY A 16 -14.63 -0.10 -4.80
C GLY A 16 -13.46 0.33 -3.97
N ARG A 17 -13.41 1.59 -3.56
CA ARG A 17 -12.24 2.11 -2.89
C ARG A 17 -12.60 2.59 -1.50
N PHE A 18 -11.76 2.26 -0.55
CA PHE A 18 -11.87 2.74 0.82
C PHE A 18 -10.96 3.95 0.96
N LEU A 19 -11.43 5.10 0.48
CA LEU A 19 -10.57 6.27 0.40
C LEU A 19 -10.06 6.73 1.76
N LYS A 20 -10.93 6.73 2.75
CA LYS A 20 -10.51 7.13 4.08
C LYS A 20 -9.49 6.17 4.66
N PHE A 21 -9.75 4.88 4.50
CA PHE A 21 -8.84 3.85 4.98
C PHE A 21 -7.48 3.95 4.33
N GLU A 22 -7.46 4.15 3.02
CA GLU A 22 -6.21 4.27 2.29
C GLU A 22 -5.44 5.52 2.69
N LYS A 23 -6.16 6.60 2.94
CA LYS A 23 -5.53 7.83 3.36
C LYS A 23 -4.83 7.64 4.71
N GLU A 24 -5.49 6.95 5.61
CA GLU A 24 -4.92 6.68 6.93
C GLU A 24 -3.73 5.75 6.85
N LEU A 25 -3.80 4.75 5.97
CA LEU A 25 -2.68 3.86 5.75
C LEU A 25 -1.47 4.61 5.22
N LYS A 26 -1.69 5.46 4.24
CA LYS A 26 -0.60 6.23 3.66
C LYS A 26 0.06 7.13 4.69
N GLN A 27 -0.77 7.73 5.54
CA GLN A 27 -0.24 8.60 6.59
C GLN A 27 0.58 7.80 7.59
N LEU A 28 0.07 6.63 7.99
CA LEU A 28 0.77 5.77 8.93
C LEU A 28 2.14 5.37 8.37
N PHE A 29 2.17 4.95 7.12
CA PHE A 29 3.43 4.53 6.52
C PHE A 29 4.38 5.70 6.38
N LYS A 30 3.86 6.86 6.00
CA LYS A 30 4.68 8.05 5.88
C LYS A 30 5.31 8.41 7.22
N ASP A 31 4.54 8.31 8.30
CA ASP A 31 5.04 8.63 9.63
C ASP A 31 6.13 7.66 10.05
N ASN A 32 6.17 6.50 9.45
CA ASN A 32 7.17 5.49 9.78
C ASN A 32 8.29 5.41 8.75
N GLY A 33 8.41 6.40 7.90
CA GLY A 33 9.53 6.47 6.97
C GLY A 33 9.32 5.72 5.67
N PHE A 34 8.09 5.39 5.33
CA PHE A 34 7.77 4.70 4.09
C PHE A 34 7.18 5.67 3.08
N LYS A 35 7.24 5.27 1.84
CA LYS A 35 6.69 6.04 0.74
C LYS A 35 5.91 5.08 -0.15
N ILE A 36 4.73 5.49 -0.58
CA ILE A 36 3.98 4.69 -1.54
C ILE A 36 4.59 4.95 -2.92
N TRP A 37 4.87 3.88 -3.66
CA TRP A 37 5.46 4.05 -4.97
C TRP A 37 4.63 3.40 -6.07
N ALA A 38 3.64 2.59 -5.70
CA ALA A 38 2.78 1.97 -6.69
C ALA A 38 1.45 1.61 -6.06
N SER A 39 0.42 1.64 -6.85
CA SER A 39 -0.90 1.20 -6.41
C SER A 39 -1.66 0.72 -7.61
N GLY A 40 -2.61 -0.17 -7.39
CA GLY A 40 -3.40 -0.71 -8.46
C GLY A 40 -4.71 -1.24 -7.94
N PHE A 41 -5.60 -1.54 -8.86
CA PHE A 41 -6.87 -2.12 -8.53
C PHE A 41 -7.26 -3.08 -9.64
N ASP A 42 -7.48 -4.34 -9.27
CA ASP A 42 -7.86 -5.35 -10.23
C ASP A 42 -9.39 -5.42 -10.29
N LEU A 43 -9.94 -4.91 -11.37
CA LEU A 43 -11.39 -4.89 -11.55
C LEU A 43 -12.00 -6.28 -11.63
N THR A 44 -11.23 -7.23 -12.11
CA THR A 44 -11.70 -8.59 -12.26
C THR A 44 -11.91 -9.26 -10.91
N ASN A 45 -10.97 -9.08 -10.01
CA ASN A 45 -11.00 -9.74 -8.70
C ASN A 45 -11.43 -8.82 -7.57
N GLY A 46 -11.50 -7.53 -7.82
CA GLY A 46 -11.81 -6.59 -6.76
C GLY A 46 -10.70 -6.45 -5.74
N VAL A 47 -9.47 -6.69 -6.16
CA VAL A 47 -8.33 -6.64 -5.25
C VAL A 47 -7.61 -5.31 -5.40
N ARG A 48 -7.42 -4.63 -4.28
CA ARG A 48 -6.68 -3.39 -4.21
C ARG A 48 -5.25 -3.70 -3.77
N ASP A 49 -4.29 -3.05 -4.40
CA ASP A 49 -2.88 -3.32 -4.17
C ASP A 49 -2.18 -2.01 -3.87
N LEU A 50 -1.49 -1.96 -2.74
CA LEU A 50 -0.71 -0.78 -2.35
C LEU A 50 0.71 -1.23 -2.04
N CYS A 51 1.68 -0.56 -2.67
CA CYS A 51 3.09 -0.91 -2.50
C CYS A 51 3.82 0.25 -1.85
N PHE A 52 4.54 -0.04 -0.79
CA PHE A 52 5.30 0.96 -0.05
C PHE A 52 6.76 0.54 0.03
N GLU A 53 7.62 1.52 0.12
CA GLU A 53 9.06 1.28 0.25
C GLU A 53 9.59 2.14 1.37
N LYS A 54 10.42 1.56 2.21
CA LYS A 54 11.01 2.32 3.30
C LYS A 54 12.16 3.17 2.77
N ILE A 55 12.05 4.47 2.96
CA ILE A 55 13.04 5.41 2.44
C ILE A 55 13.89 6.03 3.52
N ARG A 56 13.55 5.78 4.79
CA ARG A 56 14.33 6.30 5.89
C ARG A 56 14.47 5.25 6.94
N GLU A 57 15.62 5.24 7.55
CA GLU A 57 15.83 4.36 8.67
C GLU A 57 15.31 4.98 9.94
N LYS A 58 14.57 4.19 10.66
CA LYS A 58 14.00 4.69 11.89
C LYS A 58 14.33 3.79 13.04
#